data_4bd7d280dc8633f93f0673db648b49aa
#
_entry.id   4bd7d280dc8633f93f0673db648b49aa
#
_cell.length_a   1.000
_cell.length_b   1.000
_cell.length_c   1.000
_cell.angle_alpha   90.00
_cell.angle_beta   90.00
_cell.angle_gamma   90.00
#
_symmetry.space_group_name_H-M   'P 1'
#
loop_
_entity.id
_entity.type
_entity.pdbx_description
1 polymer ?
#
loop_
_entity_poly.entity_id
_entity_poly.type
_entity_poly.pdbx_seq_one_letter_code
_entity_poly.pdbx_strand_id
1 'polypeptide(L)'
;MPSPIATFLTRHWRGELSLPAAYWGVCVLGNTLFIAVIWAVAFALRHEGFHPWLVAGVLGTAWLAALALLTFQSVGTWRSSGRYWRQKLGGKLSAFWAIAARAAVIAGILAMGSQFVQVGAPQLLEAGRMVLLDDPGIADYSVRLMRDGTEAEIAGGFKYGLARDAEKLFAGAPNLKVVHLNSGGGRLGEATKLAQLIRQRGLSTYSSASCSSACVIAFMAGRERWLKAGARLGFHRESFAGVESTDAMRKLLLEAGLDAAFVERAVTTPAGSMWYPTPTELLAAKAITGVVDDYRFAASGYGGNADALTLAAQLRQTPLFAAIEVADIDVFNAIVDAFYRAYLEGQPEGRILDEMRSRRVTPIIMSRLNNADDALLADYARLMADQYEALGGLDVTTCYRYAALGADTATVNMLPPALRQREMDLSQRVLGSTVKRPKSSPERVQPIYRTISEKLVAQYGAQQVRLLADPAKVPPIEYGNYCKLAVALFRTIAGLPPEQAGDVMSHVFATTGRQK
;
A
#
# COMPACT_ATOMS: atom_id res chain seq x y z
N MET A 1 -22.99 -55.54 -30.79
CA MET A 1 -23.25 -54.56 -31.86
C MET A 1 -22.73 -53.21 -31.40
N PRO A 2 -22.01 -52.44 -32.25
CA PRO A 2 -21.58 -51.11 -31.88
C PRO A 2 -22.80 -50.20 -31.60
N SER A 3 -22.69 -49.31 -30.62
CA SER A 3 -23.79 -48.40 -30.30
C SER A 3 -24.14 -47.50 -31.51
N PRO A 4 -25.39 -47.01 -31.63
CA PRO A 4 -25.78 -46.08 -32.69
C PRO A 4 -24.86 -44.87 -32.80
N ILE A 5 -24.40 -44.34 -31.63
CA ILE A 5 -23.45 -43.22 -31.54
C ILE A 5 -22.09 -43.59 -32.12
N ALA A 6 -21.51 -44.74 -31.74
CA ALA A 6 -20.23 -45.17 -32.26
C ALA A 6 -20.28 -45.38 -33.79
N THR A 7 -21.40 -45.90 -34.31
CA THR A 7 -21.62 -46.04 -35.75
C THR A 7 -21.69 -44.68 -36.45
N PHE A 8 -22.38 -43.70 -35.89
CA PHE A 8 -22.48 -42.33 -36.42
C PHE A 8 -21.09 -41.64 -36.46
N LEU A 9 -20.33 -41.72 -35.38
CA LEU A 9 -18.98 -41.14 -35.29
C LEU A 9 -18.03 -41.79 -36.30
N THR A 10 -18.06 -43.13 -36.44
CA THR A 10 -17.23 -43.84 -37.40
C THR A 10 -17.58 -43.48 -38.84
N ARG A 11 -18.87 -43.36 -39.15
CA ARG A 11 -19.36 -42.92 -40.47
C ARG A 11 -18.94 -41.49 -40.79
N HIS A 12 -18.98 -40.58 -39.80
CA HIS A 12 -18.47 -39.23 -40.00
C HIS A 12 -16.97 -39.24 -40.31
N TRP A 13 -16.16 -39.90 -39.48
CA TRP A 13 -14.70 -40.01 -39.68
C TRP A 13 -14.33 -40.57 -41.05
N ARG A 14 -15.08 -41.54 -41.53
CA ARG A 14 -14.89 -42.14 -42.88
C ARG A 14 -15.45 -41.27 -44.03
N GLY A 15 -16.09 -40.14 -43.71
CA GLY A 15 -16.75 -39.27 -44.69
C GLY A 15 -17.99 -39.90 -45.33
N GLU A 16 -18.68 -40.79 -44.62
CA GLU A 16 -19.86 -41.50 -45.11
C GLU A 16 -21.19 -40.76 -44.86
N LEU A 17 -21.15 -39.71 -44.11
CA LEU A 17 -22.30 -38.81 -43.92
C LEU A 17 -22.51 -37.94 -45.18
N SER A 18 -23.75 -37.55 -45.42
CA SER A 18 -24.06 -36.51 -46.40
C SER A 18 -23.38 -35.20 -46.03
N LEU A 19 -23.00 -34.37 -47.00
CA LEU A 19 -22.31 -33.11 -46.74
C LEU A 19 -23.09 -32.17 -45.76
N PRO A 20 -24.41 -32.00 -45.89
CA PRO A 20 -25.19 -31.22 -44.91
C PRO A 20 -25.13 -31.81 -43.51
N ALA A 21 -25.22 -33.16 -43.36
CA ALA A 21 -25.14 -33.81 -42.04
C ALA A 21 -23.74 -33.67 -41.43
N ALA A 22 -22.68 -33.76 -42.22
CA ALA A 22 -21.32 -33.56 -41.74
C ALA A 22 -21.06 -32.12 -41.32
N TYR A 23 -21.53 -31.13 -42.06
CA TYR A 23 -21.32 -29.72 -41.77
C TYR A 23 -22.26 -29.20 -40.64
N TRP A 24 -23.58 -29.29 -40.86
CA TRP A 24 -24.53 -28.74 -39.88
C TRP A 24 -24.67 -29.59 -38.63
N GLY A 25 -24.70 -30.91 -38.78
CA GLY A 25 -24.88 -31.84 -37.64
C GLY A 25 -23.61 -32.00 -36.81
N VAL A 26 -22.44 -32.10 -37.43
CA VAL A 26 -21.21 -32.36 -36.67
C VAL A 26 -20.42 -31.07 -36.41
N CYS A 27 -20.23 -30.18 -37.41
CA CYS A 27 -19.44 -28.97 -37.15
C CYS A 27 -20.27 -27.93 -36.37
N VAL A 28 -21.44 -27.50 -36.88
CA VAL A 28 -22.19 -26.40 -36.27
C VAL A 28 -22.78 -26.87 -34.94
N LEU A 29 -23.59 -27.95 -34.93
CA LEU A 29 -24.22 -28.42 -33.69
C LEU A 29 -23.17 -28.90 -32.69
N GLY A 30 -22.11 -29.58 -33.13
CA GLY A 30 -21.03 -30.06 -32.28
C GLY A 30 -20.29 -28.90 -31.59
N ASN A 31 -19.98 -27.83 -32.31
CA ASN A 31 -19.36 -26.64 -31.70
C ASN A 31 -20.33 -25.92 -30.71
N THR A 32 -21.62 -25.82 -31.07
CA THR A 32 -22.62 -25.24 -30.16
C THR A 32 -22.71 -26.01 -28.85
N LEU A 33 -22.77 -27.35 -28.93
CA LEU A 33 -22.79 -28.23 -27.75
C LEU A 33 -21.48 -28.12 -26.94
N PHE A 34 -20.34 -28.08 -27.62
CA PHE A 34 -19.04 -27.93 -26.95
C PHE A 34 -18.97 -26.60 -26.18
N ILE A 35 -19.38 -25.51 -26.81
CA ILE A 35 -19.45 -24.18 -26.14
C ILE A 35 -20.41 -24.23 -24.94
N ALA A 36 -21.60 -24.85 -25.12
CA ALA A 36 -22.56 -24.98 -24.01
C ALA A 36 -21.99 -25.77 -22.83
N VAL A 37 -21.23 -26.86 -23.10
CA VAL A 37 -20.54 -27.64 -22.05
C VAL A 37 -19.48 -26.79 -21.35
N ILE A 38 -18.66 -26.03 -22.08
CA ILE A 38 -17.66 -25.14 -21.48
C ILE A 38 -18.33 -24.09 -20.58
N TRP A 39 -19.45 -23.49 -21.03
CA TRP A 39 -20.23 -22.56 -20.22
C TRP A 39 -20.82 -23.21 -18.96
N ALA A 40 -21.33 -24.42 -19.08
CA ALA A 40 -21.87 -25.17 -17.94
C ALA A 40 -20.79 -25.49 -16.91
N VAL A 41 -19.60 -25.93 -17.36
CA VAL A 41 -18.45 -26.18 -16.49
C VAL A 41 -17.98 -24.88 -15.82
N ALA A 42 -17.84 -23.80 -16.57
CA ALA A 42 -17.48 -22.48 -16.01
C ALA A 42 -18.50 -21.99 -14.99
N PHE A 43 -19.79 -22.24 -15.24
CA PHE A 43 -20.87 -21.90 -14.29
C PHE A 43 -20.80 -22.75 -13.03
N ALA A 44 -20.61 -24.05 -13.13
CA ALA A 44 -20.49 -24.96 -11.98
C ALA A 44 -19.29 -24.60 -11.10
N LEU A 45 -18.16 -24.23 -11.72
CA LEU A 45 -16.93 -23.87 -11.01
C LEU A 45 -16.94 -22.45 -10.39
N ARG A 46 -17.95 -21.64 -10.64
CA ARG A 46 -18.06 -20.30 -10.05
C ARG A 46 -18.08 -20.29 -8.51
N HIS A 47 -18.58 -21.36 -7.91
CA HIS A 47 -18.76 -21.51 -6.46
C HIS A 47 -17.62 -22.31 -5.80
N GLU A 48 -16.86 -23.07 -6.60
CA GLU A 48 -15.68 -23.78 -6.12
C GLU A 48 -14.54 -22.79 -5.92
N GLY A 49 -13.90 -22.79 -4.77
CA GLY A 49 -12.77 -21.93 -4.50
C GLY A 49 -11.69 -22.11 -5.59
N PHE A 50 -11.21 -21.00 -6.14
CA PHE A 50 -10.22 -21.00 -7.21
C PHE A 50 -8.95 -21.73 -6.74
N HIS A 51 -8.69 -22.92 -7.28
CA HIS A 51 -7.48 -23.70 -7.03
C HIS A 51 -6.62 -23.74 -8.30
N PRO A 52 -5.31 -23.44 -8.24
CA PRO A 52 -4.46 -23.34 -9.45
C PRO A 52 -4.47 -24.59 -10.32
N TRP A 53 -4.37 -25.77 -9.70
CA TRP A 53 -4.40 -27.07 -10.40
C TRP A 53 -5.74 -27.32 -11.11
N LEU A 54 -6.86 -26.91 -10.50
CA LEU A 54 -8.17 -27.02 -11.13
C LEU A 54 -8.27 -26.15 -12.38
N VAL A 55 -7.78 -24.90 -12.29
CA VAL A 55 -7.75 -23.97 -13.44
C VAL A 55 -6.87 -24.52 -14.56
N ALA A 56 -5.65 -24.96 -14.25
CA ALA A 56 -4.74 -25.53 -15.23
C ALA A 56 -5.34 -26.81 -15.88
N GLY A 57 -5.95 -27.69 -15.07
CA GLY A 57 -6.60 -28.91 -15.53
C GLY A 57 -7.78 -28.64 -16.46
N VAL A 58 -8.68 -27.71 -16.06
CA VAL A 58 -9.85 -27.34 -16.87
C VAL A 58 -9.43 -26.67 -18.18
N LEU A 59 -8.50 -25.71 -18.14
CA LEU A 59 -8.00 -25.07 -19.36
C LEU A 59 -7.30 -26.07 -20.28
N GLY A 60 -6.42 -26.92 -19.74
CA GLY A 60 -5.70 -27.94 -20.54
C GLY A 60 -6.66 -28.92 -21.17
N THR A 61 -7.62 -29.45 -20.42
CA THR A 61 -8.61 -30.40 -20.95
C THR A 61 -9.54 -29.76 -21.98
N ALA A 62 -9.97 -28.49 -21.76
CA ALA A 62 -10.79 -27.76 -22.72
C ALA A 62 -10.08 -27.57 -24.07
N TRP A 63 -8.80 -27.14 -24.05
CA TRP A 63 -8.02 -26.96 -25.28
C TRP A 63 -7.71 -28.30 -26.00
N LEU A 64 -7.41 -29.37 -25.26
CA LEU A 64 -7.23 -30.69 -25.82
C LEU A 64 -8.53 -31.21 -26.45
N ALA A 65 -9.67 -31.05 -25.80
CA ALA A 65 -10.97 -31.42 -26.32
C ALA A 65 -11.35 -30.61 -27.58
N ALA A 66 -11.06 -29.29 -27.58
CA ALA A 66 -11.27 -28.43 -28.73
C ALA A 66 -10.44 -28.88 -29.95
N LEU A 67 -9.16 -29.21 -29.73
CA LEU A 67 -8.27 -29.71 -30.77
C LEU A 67 -8.75 -31.06 -31.33
N ALA A 68 -9.13 -31.98 -30.44
CA ALA A 68 -9.68 -33.28 -30.83
C ALA A 68 -10.97 -33.14 -31.64
N LEU A 69 -11.89 -32.27 -31.21
CA LEU A 69 -13.13 -31.95 -31.88
C LEU A 69 -12.87 -31.31 -33.26
N LEU A 70 -12.00 -30.33 -33.35
CA LEU A 70 -11.61 -29.69 -34.61
C LEU A 70 -11.03 -30.70 -35.59
N THR A 71 -10.14 -31.57 -35.13
CA THR A 71 -9.54 -32.62 -35.95
C THR A 71 -10.60 -33.58 -36.49
N PHE A 72 -11.49 -34.04 -35.61
CA PHE A 72 -12.59 -34.95 -35.97
C PHE A 72 -13.54 -34.31 -37.00
N GLN A 73 -13.95 -33.08 -36.77
CA GLN A 73 -14.83 -32.31 -37.66
C GLN A 73 -14.17 -32.05 -39.03
N SER A 74 -12.91 -31.61 -39.02
CA SER A 74 -12.16 -31.28 -40.24
C SER A 74 -11.97 -32.49 -41.12
N VAL A 75 -11.49 -33.62 -40.58
CA VAL A 75 -11.24 -34.85 -41.33
C VAL A 75 -12.53 -35.41 -41.91
N GLY A 76 -13.59 -35.52 -41.09
CA GLY A 76 -14.87 -36.07 -41.54
C GLY A 76 -15.54 -35.20 -42.61
N THR A 77 -15.57 -33.88 -42.41
CA THR A 77 -16.18 -32.93 -43.37
C THR A 77 -15.37 -32.87 -44.69
N TRP A 78 -14.04 -32.87 -44.60
CA TRP A 78 -13.18 -32.93 -45.79
C TRP A 78 -13.41 -34.17 -46.63
N ARG A 79 -13.51 -35.33 -46.02
CA ARG A 79 -13.81 -36.61 -46.68
C ARG A 79 -15.22 -36.63 -47.27
N SER A 80 -16.21 -36.15 -46.55
CA SER A 80 -17.61 -36.02 -47.03
C SER A 80 -17.70 -35.08 -48.23
N SER A 81 -16.98 -33.94 -48.21
CA SER A 81 -16.94 -32.98 -49.31
C SER A 81 -16.31 -33.62 -50.57
N GLY A 82 -15.24 -34.42 -50.40
CA GLY A 82 -14.60 -35.14 -51.50
C GLY A 82 -15.50 -36.20 -52.14
N ARG A 83 -16.31 -36.90 -51.33
CA ARG A 83 -17.32 -37.87 -51.85
C ARG A 83 -18.44 -37.11 -52.59
N TYR A 84 -18.96 -36.01 -52.00
CA TYR A 84 -19.96 -35.17 -52.63
C TYR A 84 -19.48 -34.59 -53.96
N TRP A 85 -18.23 -34.13 -54.03
CA TRP A 85 -17.60 -33.63 -55.26
C TRP A 85 -17.60 -34.68 -56.34
N ARG A 86 -17.11 -35.92 -56.06
CA ARG A 86 -17.05 -37.03 -57.02
C ARG A 86 -18.43 -37.43 -57.52
N GLN A 87 -19.45 -37.42 -56.67
CA GLN A 87 -20.82 -37.73 -57.07
C GLN A 87 -21.43 -36.65 -57.99
N LYS A 88 -21.03 -35.40 -57.87
CA LYS A 88 -21.55 -34.29 -58.68
C LYS A 88 -20.78 -34.06 -59.99
N LEU A 89 -19.53 -34.49 -60.09
CA LEU A 89 -18.75 -34.41 -61.35
C LEU A 89 -19.34 -35.25 -62.48
N GLY A 90 -20.15 -36.27 -62.17
CA GLY A 90 -20.91 -37.06 -63.15
C GLY A 90 -22.19 -36.40 -63.66
N GLY A 91 -22.58 -35.23 -63.13
CA GLY A 91 -23.75 -34.46 -63.47
C GLY A 91 -23.41 -32.93 -63.66
N LYS A 92 -24.22 -32.23 -64.41
CA LYS A 92 -24.02 -30.79 -64.70
C LYS A 92 -24.24 -29.87 -63.49
N LEU A 93 -24.31 -30.37 -62.25
CA LEU A 93 -24.56 -29.59 -61.03
C LEU A 93 -23.25 -29.10 -60.41
N SER A 94 -23.22 -27.86 -59.97
CA SER A 94 -22.08 -27.18 -59.40
C SER A 94 -21.55 -27.91 -58.12
N ALA A 95 -20.23 -28.08 -58.04
CA ALA A 95 -19.54 -28.54 -56.86
C ALA A 95 -19.37 -27.44 -55.77
N PHE A 96 -20.08 -26.34 -55.91
CA PHE A 96 -19.99 -25.14 -55.05
C PHE A 96 -20.00 -25.49 -53.54
N TRP A 97 -20.93 -26.33 -53.11
CA TRP A 97 -21.04 -26.69 -51.70
C TRP A 97 -19.87 -27.52 -51.16
N ALA A 98 -19.21 -28.30 -52.01
CA ALA A 98 -18.01 -29.02 -51.62
C ALA A 98 -16.82 -28.05 -51.42
N ILE A 99 -16.70 -27.06 -52.31
CA ILE A 99 -15.68 -26.00 -52.18
C ILE A 99 -15.95 -25.15 -50.94
N ALA A 100 -17.20 -24.72 -50.76
CA ALA A 100 -17.60 -23.93 -49.61
C ALA A 100 -17.33 -24.65 -48.27
N ALA A 101 -17.63 -25.96 -48.18
CA ALA A 101 -17.34 -26.74 -46.97
C ALA A 101 -15.83 -26.88 -46.71
N ARG A 102 -14.99 -27.05 -47.72
CA ARG A 102 -13.54 -27.08 -47.58
C ARG A 102 -12.98 -25.73 -47.17
N ALA A 103 -13.47 -24.65 -47.79
CA ALA A 103 -13.10 -23.30 -47.39
C ALA A 103 -13.47 -23.01 -45.91
N ALA A 104 -14.66 -23.44 -45.48
CA ALA A 104 -15.09 -23.32 -44.09
C ALA A 104 -14.21 -24.13 -43.12
N VAL A 105 -13.78 -25.35 -43.49
CA VAL A 105 -12.83 -26.16 -42.71
C VAL A 105 -11.49 -25.44 -42.58
N ILE A 106 -10.93 -24.90 -43.67
CA ILE A 106 -9.67 -24.14 -43.65
C ILE A 106 -9.82 -22.89 -42.77
N ALA A 107 -10.90 -22.15 -42.97
CA ALA A 107 -11.18 -20.95 -42.13
C ALA A 107 -11.33 -21.33 -40.65
N GLY A 108 -11.97 -22.43 -40.31
CA GLY A 108 -12.10 -22.93 -38.94
C GLY A 108 -10.74 -23.31 -38.32
N ILE A 109 -9.85 -23.98 -39.09
CA ILE A 109 -8.49 -24.29 -38.63
C ILE A 109 -7.69 -23.00 -38.37
N LEU A 110 -7.74 -22.04 -39.30
CA LEU A 110 -7.04 -20.74 -39.12
C LEU A 110 -7.60 -19.95 -37.96
N ALA A 111 -8.92 -19.91 -37.80
CA ALA A 111 -9.57 -19.23 -36.69
C ALA A 111 -9.18 -19.87 -35.34
N MET A 112 -9.21 -21.21 -35.23
CA MET A 112 -8.79 -21.93 -34.03
C MET A 112 -7.30 -21.72 -33.74
N GLY A 113 -6.44 -21.73 -34.74
CA GLY A 113 -5.00 -21.45 -34.59
C GLY A 113 -4.76 -20.05 -34.08
N SER A 114 -5.44 -19.05 -34.66
CA SER A 114 -5.40 -17.68 -34.19
C SER A 114 -5.88 -17.53 -32.73
N GLN A 115 -7.01 -18.15 -32.42
CA GLN A 115 -7.59 -18.14 -31.06
C GLN A 115 -6.66 -18.82 -30.05
N PHE A 116 -6.02 -19.93 -30.42
CA PHE A 116 -5.04 -20.59 -29.56
C PHE A 116 -3.84 -19.71 -29.30
N VAL A 117 -3.26 -19.07 -30.31
CA VAL A 117 -2.09 -18.20 -30.16
C VAL A 117 -2.41 -16.96 -29.33
N GLN A 118 -3.58 -16.36 -29.56
CA GLN A 118 -3.95 -15.10 -28.88
C GLN A 118 -4.51 -15.30 -27.47
N VAL A 119 -5.17 -16.43 -27.20
CA VAL A 119 -5.87 -16.68 -25.94
C VAL A 119 -5.37 -17.96 -25.26
N GLY A 120 -5.35 -19.08 -25.98
CA GLY A 120 -5.04 -20.39 -25.38
C GLY A 120 -3.64 -20.51 -24.84
N ALA A 121 -2.64 -20.14 -25.64
CA ALA A 121 -1.24 -20.23 -25.22
C ALA A 121 -0.92 -19.30 -24.05
N PRO A 122 -1.33 -18.02 -24.03
CA PRO A 122 -1.18 -17.17 -22.85
C PRO A 122 -1.86 -17.74 -21.60
N GLN A 123 -3.09 -18.25 -21.71
CA GLN A 123 -3.80 -18.85 -20.58
C GLN A 123 -3.09 -20.09 -20.02
N LEU A 124 -2.61 -21.00 -20.90
CA LEU A 124 -1.90 -22.19 -20.48
C LEU A 124 -0.53 -21.85 -19.86
N LEU A 125 0.18 -20.85 -20.41
CA LEU A 125 1.44 -20.36 -19.84
C LEU A 125 1.22 -19.75 -18.47
N GLU A 126 0.19 -18.92 -18.31
CA GLU A 126 -0.14 -18.30 -17.02
C GLU A 126 -0.54 -19.37 -16.00
N ALA A 127 -1.40 -20.32 -16.36
CA ALA A 127 -1.75 -21.45 -15.52
C ALA A 127 -0.52 -22.28 -15.12
N GLY A 128 0.39 -22.52 -16.07
CA GLY A 128 1.66 -23.21 -15.81
C GLY A 128 2.57 -22.45 -14.82
N ARG A 129 2.70 -21.13 -14.97
CA ARG A 129 3.44 -20.29 -14.03
C ARG A 129 2.88 -20.38 -12.62
N MET A 130 1.54 -20.32 -12.49
CA MET A 130 0.86 -20.43 -11.20
C MET A 130 1.11 -21.78 -10.51
N VAL A 131 1.12 -22.87 -11.27
CA VAL A 131 1.19 -24.25 -10.76
C VAL A 131 2.62 -24.72 -10.52
N LEU A 132 3.53 -24.40 -11.45
CA LEU A 132 4.88 -24.96 -11.50
C LEU A 132 5.96 -24.01 -10.98
N LEU A 133 5.73 -22.68 -11.02
CA LEU A 133 6.74 -21.66 -10.73
C LEU A 133 6.37 -20.73 -9.57
N ASP A 134 5.35 -21.07 -8.78
CA ASP A 134 4.88 -20.26 -7.65
C ASP A 134 4.63 -18.79 -8.03
N ASP A 135 4.05 -18.58 -9.21
CA ASP A 135 3.56 -17.26 -9.65
C ASP A 135 4.62 -16.13 -9.62
N PRO A 136 5.72 -16.27 -10.41
CA PRO A 136 6.88 -15.37 -10.29
C PRO A 136 6.58 -13.91 -10.64
N GLY A 137 5.43 -13.62 -11.27
CA GLY A 137 4.97 -12.26 -11.56
C GLY A 137 4.33 -11.53 -10.37
N ILE A 138 4.10 -12.21 -9.26
CA ILE A 138 3.53 -11.66 -8.03
C ILE A 138 4.59 -11.73 -6.92
N ALA A 139 4.82 -10.64 -6.20
CA ALA A 139 5.77 -10.61 -5.10
C ALA A 139 5.39 -11.63 -4.00
N ASP A 140 6.37 -12.12 -3.26
CA ASP A 140 6.11 -12.96 -2.11
C ASP A 140 5.34 -12.19 -1.04
N TYR A 141 4.56 -12.91 -0.23
CA TYR A 141 3.80 -12.32 0.86
C TYR A 141 4.34 -12.76 2.22
N SER A 142 4.02 -11.94 3.21
CA SER A 142 4.16 -12.31 4.62
C SER A 142 2.87 -12.05 5.36
N VAL A 143 2.63 -12.84 6.40
CA VAL A 143 1.51 -12.66 7.34
C VAL A 143 2.09 -12.72 8.75
N ARG A 144 1.89 -11.67 9.55
CA ARG A 144 2.40 -11.60 10.93
C ARG A 144 1.36 -11.04 11.88
N LEU A 145 1.42 -11.46 13.15
CA LEU A 145 0.66 -10.85 14.25
C LEU A 145 1.45 -9.69 14.85
N MET A 146 0.73 -8.70 15.34
CA MET A 146 1.25 -7.49 15.97
C MET A 146 0.43 -7.17 17.22
N ARG A 147 0.98 -6.37 18.15
CA ARG A 147 0.30 -5.91 19.36
C ARG A 147 -0.41 -7.03 20.13
N ASP A 148 0.35 -8.04 20.49
CA ASP A 148 -0.14 -9.20 21.24
C ASP A 148 -1.34 -9.90 20.57
N GLY A 149 -1.35 -9.96 19.23
CA GLY A 149 -2.37 -10.63 18.43
C GLY A 149 -3.67 -9.84 18.24
N THR A 150 -3.71 -8.55 18.60
CA THR A 150 -4.87 -7.70 18.34
C THR A 150 -4.87 -7.09 16.93
N GLU A 151 -3.73 -7.07 16.27
CA GLU A 151 -3.54 -6.63 14.89
C GLU A 151 -2.77 -7.68 14.11
N ALA A 152 -2.99 -7.74 12.80
CA ALA A 152 -2.22 -8.58 11.88
C ALA A 152 -1.82 -7.77 10.65
N GLU A 153 -0.65 -8.04 10.08
CA GLU A 153 -0.23 -7.47 8.81
C GLU A 153 -0.15 -8.54 7.73
N ILE A 154 -0.69 -8.23 6.57
CA ILE A 154 -0.49 -8.93 5.30
C ILE A 154 0.23 -7.96 4.37
N ALA A 155 1.47 -8.28 4.03
CA ALA A 155 2.30 -7.50 3.13
C ALA A 155 2.79 -8.34 1.96
N GLY A 156 3.01 -7.72 0.80
CA GLY A 156 3.44 -8.41 -0.42
C GLY A 156 2.28 -8.77 -1.34
N GLY A 157 2.50 -9.71 -2.26
CA GLY A 157 1.55 -10.04 -3.32
C GLY A 157 0.50 -11.06 -2.90
N PHE A 158 -0.69 -11.00 -3.45
CA PHE A 158 -1.75 -11.98 -3.19
C PHE A 158 -1.54 -13.23 -4.06
N LYS A 159 -0.58 -14.07 -3.65
CA LYS A 159 -0.35 -15.40 -4.22
C LYS A 159 -1.32 -16.43 -3.67
N TYR A 160 -1.41 -17.56 -4.33
CA TYR A 160 -2.16 -18.71 -3.84
C TYR A 160 -1.64 -19.20 -2.49
N GLY A 161 -2.56 -19.49 -1.59
CA GLY A 161 -2.25 -19.93 -0.22
C GLY A 161 -2.30 -18.80 0.80
N LEU A 162 -2.26 -17.53 0.38
CA LEU A 162 -2.32 -16.38 1.29
C LEU A 162 -3.54 -16.44 2.22
N ALA A 163 -4.72 -16.66 1.65
CA ALA A 163 -5.96 -16.69 2.45
C ALA A 163 -5.96 -17.84 3.46
N ARG A 164 -5.44 -19.03 3.08
CA ARG A 164 -5.28 -20.19 3.97
C ARG A 164 -4.31 -19.90 5.11
N ASP A 165 -3.19 -19.27 4.80
CA ASP A 165 -2.16 -18.97 5.81
C ASP A 165 -2.62 -17.84 6.74
N ALA A 166 -3.36 -16.85 6.22
CA ALA A 166 -4.05 -15.84 7.02
C ALA A 166 -5.11 -16.49 7.93
N GLU A 167 -5.91 -17.43 7.44
CA GLU A 167 -6.91 -18.15 8.22
C GLU A 167 -6.29 -18.91 9.40
N LYS A 168 -5.18 -19.63 9.15
CA LYS A 168 -4.44 -20.33 10.20
C LYS A 168 -3.92 -19.36 11.26
N LEU A 169 -3.30 -18.25 10.82
CA LEU A 169 -2.78 -17.25 11.74
C LEU A 169 -3.88 -16.63 12.59
N PHE A 170 -4.99 -16.24 11.95
CA PHE A 170 -6.13 -15.63 12.61
C PHE A 170 -6.82 -16.61 13.57
N ALA A 171 -6.83 -17.92 13.29
CA ALA A 171 -7.37 -18.92 14.20
C ALA A 171 -6.62 -18.93 15.54
N GLY A 172 -5.32 -18.68 15.52
CA GLY A 172 -4.49 -18.54 16.72
C GLY A 172 -4.62 -17.19 17.45
N ALA A 173 -5.36 -16.22 16.89
CA ALA A 173 -5.50 -14.87 17.43
C ALA A 173 -7.00 -14.51 17.68
N PRO A 174 -7.59 -14.98 18.80
CA PRO A 174 -9.00 -14.75 19.09
C PRO A 174 -9.33 -13.28 19.33
N ASN A 175 -8.37 -12.47 19.76
CA ASN A 175 -8.52 -11.05 20.04
C ASN A 175 -8.22 -10.15 18.84
N LEU A 176 -8.00 -10.70 17.64
CA LEU A 176 -7.71 -9.95 16.44
C LEU A 176 -8.86 -8.98 16.11
N LYS A 177 -8.52 -7.72 15.88
CA LYS A 177 -9.47 -6.63 15.59
C LYS A 177 -9.22 -5.96 14.25
N VAL A 178 -7.94 -5.86 13.83
CA VAL A 178 -7.55 -5.10 12.65
C VAL A 178 -6.59 -5.89 11.78
N VAL A 179 -6.82 -5.84 10.47
CA VAL A 179 -5.90 -6.40 9.46
C VAL A 179 -5.29 -5.26 8.67
N HIS A 180 -3.97 -5.15 8.70
CA HIS A 180 -3.20 -4.25 7.88
C HIS A 180 -2.95 -4.87 6.52
N LEU A 181 -3.26 -4.14 5.46
CA LEU A 181 -3.16 -4.60 4.07
C LEU A 181 -2.23 -3.66 3.31
N ASN A 182 -1.02 -4.15 3.02
CA ASN A 182 0.02 -3.42 2.31
C ASN A 182 0.49 -4.26 1.11
N SER A 183 -0.20 -4.11 -0.03
CA SER A 183 -0.06 -5.01 -1.18
C SER A 183 -0.32 -4.30 -2.51
N GLY A 184 0.46 -4.64 -3.52
CA GLY A 184 0.19 -4.28 -4.91
C GLY A 184 -0.96 -5.06 -5.56
N GLY A 185 -1.52 -6.05 -4.86
CA GLY A 185 -2.56 -6.93 -5.38
C GLY A 185 -2.04 -8.31 -5.75
N GLY A 186 -2.72 -8.97 -6.70
CA GLY A 186 -2.41 -10.32 -7.15
C GLY A 186 -3.67 -11.09 -7.53
N ARG A 187 -3.81 -12.32 -7.05
CA ARG A 187 -4.93 -13.21 -7.43
C ARG A 187 -6.23 -12.79 -6.76
N LEU A 188 -7.23 -12.45 -7.57
CA LEU A 188 -8.55 -12.02 -7.12
C LEU A 188 -9.25 -13.09 -6.27
N GLY A 189 -9.04 -14.38 -6.58
CA GLY A 189 -9.59 -15.49 -5.80
C GLY A 189 -9.08 -15.49 -4.34
N GLU A 190 -7.80 -15.20 -4.12
CA GLU A 190 -7.24 -15.11 -2.77
C GLU A 190 -7.74 -13.85 -2.03
N ALA A 191 -7.87 -12.72 -2.75
CA ALA A 191 -8.49 -11.52 -2.21
C ALA A 191 -9.93 -11.74 -1.76
N THR A 192 -10.71 -12.48 -2.56
CA THR A 192 -12.12 -12.80 -2.24
C THR A 192 -12.24 -13.69 -1.01
N LYS A 193 -11.40 -14.73 -0.90
CA LYS A 193 -11.35 -15.61 0.29
C LYS A 193 -10.94 -14.83 1.54
N LEU A 194 -9.91 -13.98 1.42
CA LEU A 194 -9.47 -13.12 2.52
C LEU A 194 -10.57 -12.14 2.93
N ALA A 195 -11.28 -11.54 1.96
CA ALA A 195 -12.42 -10.68 2.21
C ALA A 195 -13.54 -11.40 2.99
N GLN A 196 -13.83 -12.65 2.64
CA GLN A 196 -14.80 -13.47 3.39
C GLN A 196 -14.35 -13.70 4.82
N LEU A 197 -13.08 -14.04 5.04
CA LEU A 197 -12.52 -14.24 6.39
C LEU A 197 -12.58 -12.96 7.23
N ILE A 198 -12.26 -11.80 6.66
CA ILE A 198 -12.33 -10.49 7.33
C ILE A 198 -13.79 -10.18 7.73
N ARG A 199 -14.77 -10.39 6.83
CA ARG A 199 -16.20 -10.18 7.11
C ARG A 199 -16.72 -11.12 8.18
N GLN A 200 -16.43 -12.41 8.08
CA GLN A 200 -16.89 -13.44 9.04
C GLN A 200 -16.43 -13.13 10.46
N ARG A 201 -15.24 -12.57 10.61
CA ARG A 201 -14.66 -12.18 11.91
C ARG A 201 -14.99 -10.76 12.34
N GLY A 202 -15.69 -9.96 11.51
CA GLY A 202 -16.03 -8.57 11.82
C GLY A 202 -14.81 -7.66 12.00
N LEU A 203 -13.70 -7.95 11.31
CA LEU A 203 -12.46 -7.22 11.45
C LEU A 203 -12.51 -5.86 10.76
N SER A 204 -11.78 -4.89 11.27
CA SER A 204 -11.48 -3.64 10.58
C SER A 204 -10.26 -3.82 9.69
N THR A 205 -10.12 -2.99 8.66
CA THR A 205 -8.96 -2.98 7.77
C THR A 205 -8.22 -1.65 7.84
N TYR A 206 -6.91 -1.72 7.67
CA TYR A 206 -6.03 -0.56 7.65
C TYR A 206 -4.98 -0.72 6.55
N SER A 207 -4.60 0.38 5.89
CA SER A 207 -3.43 0.39 5.00
C SER A 207 -2.54 1.56 5.37
N SER A 208 -1.26 1.26 5.60
CA SER A 208 -0.25 2.25 6.00
C SER A 208 0.63 2.73 4.84
N ALA A 209 0.63 2.01 3.72
CA ALA A 209 1.45 2.34 2.54
C ALA A 209 0.61 2.33 1.26
N SER A 210 0.30 1.17 0.73
CA SER A 210 -0.49 1.03 -0.49
C SER A 210 -1.26 -0.29 -0.48
N CYS A 211 -2.54 -0.23 -0.88
CA CYS A 211 -3.35 -1.40 -1.17
C CYS A 211 -4.01 -1.21 -2.54
N SER A 212 -3.59 -1.99 -3.52
CA SER A 212 -3.96 -1.79 -4.92
C SER A 212 -4.49 -3.07 -5.56
N SER A 213 -5.25 -2.93 -6.66
CA SER A 213 -5.77 -4.06 -7.43
C SER A 213 -6.60 -5.02 -6.56
N ALA A 214 -6.30 -6.33 -6.60
CA ALA A 214 -7.01 -7.34 -5.79
C ALA A 214 -6.99 -7.03 -4.28
N CYS A 215 -5.96 -6.34 -3.76
CA CYS A 215 -5.88 -5.95 -2.35
C CYS A 215 -7.10 -5.12 -1.91
N VAL A 216 -7.61 -4.21 -2.77
CA VAL A 216 -8.75 -3.37 -2.40
C VAL A 216 -10.01 -4.19 -2.11
N ILE A 217 -10.17 -5.37 -2.71
CA ILE A 217 -11.31 -6.26 -2.42
C ILE A 217 -11.27 -6.77 -0.97
N ALA A 218 -10.09 -7.17 -0.50
CA ALA A 218 -9.91 -7.54 0.91
C ALA A 218 -10.07 -6.33 1.84
N PHE A 219 -9.54 -5.16 1.43
CA PHE A 219 -9.67 -3.93 2.21
C PHE A 219 -11.14 -3.49 2.38
N MET A 220 -11.94 -3.58 1.30
CA MET A 220 -13.37 -3.25 1.32
C MET A 220 -14.21 -4.19 2.21
N ALA A 221 -13.67 -5.32 2.64
CA ALA A 221 -14.35 -6.25 3.54
C ALA A 221 -14.33 -5.79 5.01
N GLY A 222 -13.50 -4.80 5.35
CA GLY A 222 -13.40 -4.27 6.71
C GLY A 222 -14.68 -3.60 7.20
N ARG A 223 -15.05 -3.87 8.47
CA ARG A 223 -16.16 -3.18 9.13
C ARG A 223 -15.91 -1.67 9.20
N GLU A 224 -14.70 -1.31 9.59
CA GLU A 224 -14.13 0.04 9.48
C GLU A 224 -12.91 -0.06 8.57
N ARG A 225 -12.71 0.93 7.74
CA ARG A 225 -11.67 0.96 6.72
C ARG A 225 -10.83 2.21 6.89
N TRP A 226 -9.63 2.05 7.46
CA TRP A 226 -8.74 3.14 7.84
C TRP A 226 -7.57 3.25 6.87
N LEU A 227 -7.25 4.48 6.50
CA LEU A 227 -6.10 4.78 5.65
C LEU A 227 -5.14 5.68 6.41
N LYS A 228 -3.85 5.35 6.42
CA LYS A 228 -2.82 6.24 6.95
C LYS A 228 -2.71 7.50 6.10
N ALA A 229 -2.42 8.64 6.70
CA ALA A 229 -2.12 9.86 5.97
C ALA A 229 -0.94 9.63 5.00
N GLY A 230 -1.16 9.89 3.70
CA GLY A 230 -0.19 9.62 2.63
C GLY A 230 -0.26 8.21 2.01
N ALA A 231 -0.95 7.26 2.64
CA ALA A 231 -1.20 5.95 2.03
C ALA A 231 -2.22 6.03 0.88
N ARG A 232 -2.24 5.03 0.00
CA ARG A 232 -3.03 5.06 -1.23
C ARG A 232 -3.80 3.78 -1.47
N LEU A 233 -5.02 3.91 -1.99
CA LEU A 233 -5.78 2.80 -2.56
C LEU A 233 -5.75 2.91 -4.09
N GLY A 234 -5.37 1.83 -4.78
CA GLY A 234 -5.21 1.81 -6.24
C GLY A 234 -6.24 0.90 -6.91
N PHE A 235 -6.90 1.42 -7.94
CA PHE A 235 -7.96 0.73 -8.67
C PHE A 235 -7.63 0.60 -10.15
N HIS A 236 -7.92 -0.56 -10.72
CA HIS A 236 -7.93 -0.83 -12.15
C HIS A 236 -8.79 -2.07 -12.45
N ARG A 237 -9.10 -2.31 -13.72
CA ARG A 237 -9.84 -3.51 -14.12
C ARG A 237 -9.00 -4.78 -13.95
N GLU A 238 -9.67 -5.89 -13.74
CA GLU A 238 -9.04 -7.18 -13.66
C GLU A 238 -8.50 -7.66 -15.01
N SER A 239 -7.42 -8.44 -15.02
CA SER A 239 -6.94 -9.14 -16.20
C SER A 239 -6.40 -10.52 -15.85
N PHE A 240 -6.56 -11.46 -16.79
CA PHE A 240 -5.97 -12.78 -16.71
C PHE A 240 -5.38 -13.16 -18.06
N ALA A 241 -4.09 -13.44 -18.11
CA ALA A 241 -3.38 -13.79 -19.34
C ALA A 241 -3.59 -12.80 -20.50
N GLY A 242 -3.64 -11.49 -20.19
CA GLY A 242 -3.86 -10.43 -21.17
C GLY A 242 -5.33 -10.21 -21.57
N VAL A 243 -6.26 -11.00 -21.05
CA VAL A 243 -7.71 -10.78 -21.25
C VAL A 243 -8.23 -9.93 -20.10
N GLU A 244 -8.71 -8.73 -20.40
CA GLU A 244 -9.30 -7.81 -19.42
C GLU A 244 -10.79 -8.11 -19.20
N SER A 245 -11.25 -7.98 -17.96
CA SER A 245 -12.65 -8.07 -17.56
C SER A 245 -12.98 -6.98 -16.54
N THR A 246 -14.25 -6.68 -16.39
CA THR A 246 -14.74 -5.69 -15.39
C THR A 246 -15.76 -6.29 -14.43
N ASP A 247 -16.28 -7.47 -14.71
CA ASP A 247 -17.50 -7.97 -14.09
C ASP A 247 -17.31 -8.41 -12.64
N ALA A 248 -16.24 -9.14 -12.35
CA ALA A 248 -16.01 -9.63 -10.98
C ALA A 248 -15.64 -8.47 -10.05
N MET A 249 -14.73 -7.59 -10.48
CA MET A 249 -14.33 -6.42 -9.69
C MET A 249 -15.51 -5.47 -9.47
N ARG A 250 -16.29 -5.15 -10.51
CA ARG A 250 -17.49 -4.32 -10.40
C ARG A 250 -18.47 -4.88 -9.38
N LYS A 251 -18.79 -6.16 -9.48
CA LYS A 251 -19.70 -6.83 -8.57
C LYS A 251 -19.21 -6.73 -7.12
N LEU A 252 -17.96 -7.07 -6.86
CA LEU A 252 -17.38 -7.05 -5.51
C LEU A 252 -17.34 -5.64 -4.89
N LEU A 253 -17.04 -4.61 -5.68
CA LEU A 253 -17.02 -3.22 -5.21
C LEU A 253 -18.44 -2.68 -4.92
N LEU A 254 -19.42 -3.00 -5.78
CA LEU A 254 -20.83 -2.65 -5.54
C LEU A 254 -21.39 -3.36 -4.30
N GLU A 255 -21.09 -4.65 -4.12
CA GLU A 255 -21.48 -5.42 -2.93
C GLU A 255 -20.84 -4.88 -1.64
N ALA A 256 -19.67 -4.26 -1.75
CA ALA A 256 -19.02 -3.55 -0.65
C ALA A 256 -19.65 -2.17 -0.34
N GLY A 257 -20.66 -1.75 -1.11
CA GLY A 257 -21.44 -0.53 -0.88
C GLY A 257 -20.80 0.75 -1.42
N LEU A 258 -19.85 0.66 -2.36
CA LEU A 258 -19.25 1.82 -2.99
C LEU A 258 -20.23 2.50 -3.96
N ASP A 259 -20.04 3.81 -4.13
CA ASP A 259 -20.79 4.60 -5.12
C ASP A 259 -20.61 4.05 -6.55
N ALA A 260 -21.71 3.97 -7.31
CA ALA A 260 -21.71 3.37 -8.65
C ALA A 260 -20.82 4.13 -9.65
N ALA A 261 -20.77 5.46 -9.61
CA ALA A 261 -19.94 6.25 -10.49
C ALA A 261 -18.45 6.07 -10.18
N PHE A 262 -18.12 5.95 -8.88
CA PHE A 262 -16.77 5.62 -8.45
C PHE A 262 -16.36 4.22 -8.93
N VAL A 263 -17.25 3.22 -8.77
CA VAL A 263 -16.99 1.84 -9.23
C VAL A 263 -16.78 1.80 -10.74
N GLU A 264 -17.57 2.53 -11.51
CA GLU A 264 -17.43 2.58 -12.97
C GLU A 264 -16.06 3.14 -13.37
N ARG A 265 -15.61 4.22 -12.73
CA ARG A 265 -14.26 4.76 -12.95
C ARG A 265 -13.16 3.76 -12.57
N ALA A 266 -13.32 3.07 -11.46
CA ALA A 266 -12.36 2.06 -11.00
C ALA A 266 -12.17 0.94 -12.04
N VAL A 267 -13.28 0.36 -12.54
CA VAL A 267 -13.23 -0.78 -13.47
C VAL A 267 -12.99 -0.39 -14.93
N THR A 268 -13.15 0.88 -15.30
CA THR A 268 -12.78 1.37 -16.64
C THR A 268 -11.31 1.74 -16.76
N THR A 269 -10.59 1.90 -15.64
CA THR A 269 -9.14 2.12 -15.64
C THR A 269 -8.45 0.88 -16.22
N PRO A 270 -7.63 0.99 -17.29
CA PRO A 270 -6.97 -0.15 -17.93
C PRO A 270 -6.09 -0.94 -16.97
N ALA A 271 -5.95 -2.25 -17.19
CA ALA A 271 -5.13 -3.13 -16.35
C ALA A 271 -3.65 -2.72 -16.28
N GLY A 272 -3.11 -2.09 -17.33
CA GLY A 272 -1.76 -1.54 -17.35
C GLY A 272 -1.58 -0.18 -16.68
N SER A 273 -2.65 0.39 -16.09
CA SER A 273 -2.66 1.67 -15.40
C SER A 273 -3.21 1.51 -13.99
N MET A 274 -3.02 2.53 -13.14
CA MET A 274 -3.56 2.52 -11.79
C MET A 274 -4.17 3.89 -11.48
N TRP A 275 -5.43 3.91 -11.07
CA TRP A 275 -6.08 5.10 -10.55
C TRP A 275 -5.98 5.14 -9.04
N TYR A 276 -5.43 6.23 -8.51
CA TYR A 276 -5.31 6.49 -7.08
C TYR A 276 -6.22 7.68 -6.71
N PRO A 277 -7.45 7.42 -6.22
CA PRO A 277 -8.35 8.49 -5.75
C PRO A 277 -7.74 9.24 -4.57
N THR A 278 -8.07 10.50 -4.45
CA THR A 278 -7.76 11.30 -3.26
C THR A 278 -8.51 10.80 -2.03
N PRO A 279 -8.03 11.08 -0.79
CA PRO A 279 -8.76 10.74 0.43
C PRO A 279 -10.19 11.29 0.45
N THR A 280 -10.43 12.48 -0.10
CA THR A 280 -11.76 13.10 -0.21
C THR A 280 -12.68 12.27 -1.12
N GLU A 281 -12.19 11.85 -2.29
CA GLU A 281 -12.93 10.97 -3.21
C GLU A 281 -13.25 9.62 -2.56
N LEU A 282 -12.28 9.04 -1.83
CA LEU A 282 -12.45 7.77 -1.11
C LEU A 282 -13.51 7.85 0.01
N LEU A 283 -13.53 8.95 0.76
CA LEU A 283 -14.55 9.20 1.78
C LEU A 283 -15.94 9.38 1.16
N ALA A 284 -16.03 10.20 0.10
CA ALA A 284 -17.29 10.45 -0.62
C ALA A 284 -17.87 9.16 -1.22
N ALA A 285 -17.01 8.29 -1.78
CA ALA A 285 -17.40 6.98 -2.31
C ALA A 285 -17.64 5.92 -1.24
N LYS A 286 -17.49 6.25 0.03
CA LYS A 286 -17.55 5.29 1.16
C LYS A 286 -16.51 4.17 1.06
N ALA A 287 -15.42 4.37 0.35
CA ALA A 287 -14.34 3.40 0.25
C ALA A 287 -13.51 3.32 1.55
N ILE A 288 -13.41 4.42 2.28
CA ILE A 288 -12.77 4.47 3.60
C ILE A 288 -13.71 5.07 4.65
N THR A 289 -13.52 4.69 5.90
CA THR A 289 -14.20 5.27 7.07
C THR A 289 -13.52 6.56 7.52
N GLY A 290 -12.19 6.63 7.35
CA GLY A 290 -11.42 7.81 7.69
C GLY A 290 -9.94 7.67 7.40
N VAL A 291 -9.23 8.80 7.53
CA VAL A 291 -7.78 8.88 7.50
C VAL A 291 -7.29 9.00 8.94
N VAL A 292 -6.23 8.29 9.28
CA VAL A 292 -5.67 8.24 10.64
C VAL A 292 -4.19 8.58 10.63
N ASP A 293 -3.71 9.01 11.79
CA ASP A 293 -2.29 9.15 12.07
C ASP A 293 -1.65 7.80 12.48
N ASP A 294 -0.34 7.84 12.70
CA ASP A 294 0.47 6.65 12.99
C ASP A 294 0.36 6.15 14.46
N TYR A 295 -0.35 6.88 15.33
CA TYR A 295 -0.43 6.53 16.76
C TYR A 295 -1.45 5.44 17.05
N ARG A 296 -2.46 5.29 16.20
CA ARG A 296 -3.58 4.38 16.43
C ARG A 296 -3.19 2.92 16.24
N PHE A 297 -2.38 2.63 15.22
CA PHE A 297 -2.08 1.27 14.75
C PHE A 297 -0.60 0.93 14.86
N ALA A 298 -0.29 -0.36 14.88
CA ALA A 298 1.08 -0.86 14.84
C ALA A 298 1.80 -0.41 13.56
N ALA A 299 3.11 -0.25 13.65
CA ALA A 299 3.95 0.07 12.50
C ALA A 299 3.88 -1.05 11.46
N SER A 300 3.55 -0.70 10.22
CA SER A 300 3.38 -1.63 9.10
C SER A 300 3.66 -0.95 7.75
N GLY A 301 3.73 -1.72 6.66
CA GLY A 301 3.93 -1.18 5.32
C GLY A 301 5.40 -1.10 4.88
N TYR A 302 6.30 -1.72 5.63
CA TYR A 302 7.74 -1.75 5.33
C TYR A 302 8.16 -2.92 4.41
N GLY A 303 7.18 -3.67 3.87
CA GLY A 303 7.38 -4.83 3.01
C GLY A 303 7.33 -6.16 3.76
N GLY A 304 7.15 -7.25 3.00
CA GLY A 304 6.91 -8.59 3.56
C GLY A 304 8.08 -9.18 4.35
N ASN A 305 9.31 -8.78 4.03
CA ASN A 305 10.54 -9.26 4.65
C ASN A 305 11.39 -8.07 5.11
N ALA A 306 10.75 -7.10 5.79
CA ALA A 306 11.48 -5.95 6.32
C ALA A 306 12.54 -6.42 7.33
N ASP A 307 13.79 -6.23 6.98
CA ASP A 307 14.96 -6.41 7.84
C ASP A 307 15.56 -5.05 8.24
N ALA A 308 16.56 -5.06 9.08
CA ALA A 308 17.24 -3.85 9.51
C ALA A 308 17.86 -3.06 8.33
N LEU A 309 18.32 -3.74 7.27
CA LEU A 309 18.89 -3.10 6.09
C LEU A 309 17.83 -2.39 5.27
N THR A 310 16.68 -3.01 5.08
CA THR A 310 15.51 -2.42 4.39
C THR A 310 15.02 -1.19 5.13
N LEU A 311 14.90 -1.26 6.46
CA LEU A 311 14.49 -0.12 7.28
C LEU A 311 15.54 1.00 7.25
N ALA A 312 16.84 0.67 7.32
CA ALA A 312 17.92 1.65 7.16
C ALA A 312 17.84 2.37 5.82
N ALA A 313 17.59 1.63 4.72
CA ALA A 313 17.44 2.22 3.39
C ALA A 313 16.23 3.17 3.30
N GLN A 314 15.12 2.85 3.97
CA GLN A 314 13.94 3.71 4.03
C GLN A 314 14.18 4.95 4.91
N LEU A 315 14.83 4.81 6.07
CA LEU A 315 15.18 5.95 6.92
C LEU A 315 16.10 6.94 6.19
N ARG A 316 17.07 6.46 5.39
CA ARG A 316 17.94 7.31 4.56
C ARG A 316 17.20 8.18 3.54
N GLN A 317 15.97 7.80 3.14
CA GLN A 317 15.16 8.64 2.26
C GLN A 317 14.66 9.91 2.97
N THR A 318 14.67 9.93 4.30
CA THR A 318 14.36 11.14 5.08
C THR A 318 15.64 11.93 5.28
N PRO A 319 15.72 13.18 4.80
CA PRO A 319 16.95 13.97 4.84
C PRO A 319 17.57 14.13 6.24
N LEU A 320 16.76 14.16 7.30
CA LEU A 320 17.24 14.24 8.68
C LEU A 320 18.06 12.98 9.07
N PHE A 321 17.53 11.78 8.76
CA PHE A 321 18.24 10.55 9.11
C PHE A 321 19.49 10.34 8.27
N ALA A 322 19.48 10.75 7.00
CA ALA A 322 20.68 10.78 6.17
C ALA A 322 21.75 11.74 6.75
N ALA A 323 21.34 12.90 7.26
CA ALA A 323 22.26 13.83 7.93
C ALA A 323 22.80 13.27 9.26
N ILE A 324 21.98 12.52 10.02
CA ILE A 324 22.42 11.83 11.25
C ILE A 324 23.48 10.75 10.90
N GLU A 325 23.25 9.95 9.85
CA GLU A 325 24.21 8.93 9.42
C GLU A 325 25.60 9.53 9.10
N VAL A 326 25.61 10.66 8.37
CA VAL A 326 26.86 11.38 8.06
C VAL A 326 27.50 11.99 9.31
N ALA A 327 26.70 12.51 10.23
CA ALA A 327 27.17 13.18 11.45
C ALA A 327 27.68 12.17 12.50
N ASP A 328 27.02 11.02 12.62
CA ASP A 328 27.31 9.98 13.61
C ASP A 328 26.66 8.64 13.20
N ILE A 329 27.46 7.76 12.60
CA ILE A 329 27.02 6.46 12.11
C ILE A 329 26.52 5.54 13.24
N ASP A 330 27.10 5.64 14.45
CA ASP A 330 26.72 4.80 15.57
C ASP A 330 25.33 5.19 16.10
N VAL A 331 25.03 6.49 16.13
CA VAL A 331 23.68 7.00 16.45
C VAL A 331 22.67 6.55 15.39
N PHE A 332 23.03 6.62 14.10
CA PHE A 332 22.14 6.13 13.03
C PHE A 332 21.86 4.63 13.18
N ASN A 333 22.88 3.80 13.38
CA ASN A 333 22.71 2.38 13.57
C ASN A 333 21.86 2.06 14.80
N ALA A 334 22.06 2.79 15.91
CA ALA A 334 21.25 2.63 17.13
C ALA A 334 19.78 3.03 16.91
N ILE A 335 19.50 3.98 16.00
CA ILE A 335 18.14 4.34 15.56
C ILE A 335 17.53 3.17 14.78
N VAL A 336 18.25 2.63 13.79
CA VAL A 336 17.80 1.49 12.98
C VAL A 336 17.46 0.29 13.86
N ASP A 337 18.34 -0.07 14.78
CA ASP A 337 18.15 -1.21 15.69
C ASP A 337 16.96 -1.02 16.63
N ALA A 338 16.78 0.18 17.16
CA ALA A 338 15.65 0.49 18.04
C ALA A 338 14.33 0.43 17.26
N PHE A 339 14.31 1.00 16.05
CA PHE A 339 13.14 0.96 15.18
C PHE A 339 12.79 -0.48 14.78
N TYR A 340 13.79 -1.27 14.38
CA TYR A 340 13.59 -2.65 13.94
C TYR A 340 13.03 -3.52 15.07
N ARG A 341 13.57 -3.42 16.28
CA ARG A 341 13.04 -4.15 17.46
C ARG A 341 11.59 -3.77 17.75
N ALA A 342 11.29 -2.47 17.82
CA ALA A 342 9.94 -2.00 18.09
C ALA A 342 8.94 -2.36 16.97
N TYR A 343 9.41 -2.40 15.71
CA TYR A 343 8.65 -2.90 14.57
C TYR A 343 8.33 -4.40 14.72
N LEU A 344 9.30 -5.22 15.10
CA LEU A 344 9.08 -6.66 15.34
C LEU A 344 8.09 -6.90 16.49
N GLU A 345 8.17 -6.08 17.55
CA GLU A 345 7.24 -6.11 18.69
C GLU A 345 5.83 -5.60 18.33
N GLY A 346 5.64 -5.05 17.13
CA GLY A 346 4.37 -4.49 16.69
C GLY A 346 3.97 -3.21 17.44
N GLN A 347 4.94 -2.42 17.89
CA GLN A 347 4.68 -1.14 18.56
C GLN A 347 3.97 -0.16 17.60
N PRO A 348 3.09 0.74 18.11
CA PRO A 348 2.54 1.84 17.32
C PRO A 348 3.65 2.70 16.74
N GLU A 349 3.56 3.05 15.45
CA GLU A 349 4.60 3.81 14.76
C GLU A 349 4.89 5.15 15.44
N GLY A 350 3.86 5.87 15.86
CA GLY A 350 4.02 7.13 16.59
C GLY A 350 4.83 6.96 17.87
N ARG A 351 4.61 5.86 18.62
CA ARG A 351 5.40 5.57 19.83
C ARG A 351 6.87 5.30 19.50
N ILE A 352 7.13 4.58 18.42
CA ILE A 352 8.50 4.33 17.95
C ILE A 352 9.19 5.66 17.60
N LEU A 353 8.49 6.52 16.86
CA LEU A 353 9.00 7.83 16.46
C LEU A 353 9.25 8.74 17.67
N ASP A 354 8.36 8.75 18.67
CA ASP A 354 8.53 9.53 19.92
C ASP A 354 9.76 9.06 20.70
N GLU A 355 9.93 7.76 20.85
CA GLU A 355 11.09 7.20 21.53
C GLU A 355 12.39 7.51 20.80
N MET A 356 12.41 7.36 19.47
CA MET A 356 13.56 7.71 18.65
C MET A 356 13.87 9.21 18.74
N ARG A 357 12.85 10.08 18.63
CA ARG A 357 13.00 11.53 18.74
C ARG A 357 13.58 11.91 20.10
N SER A 358 12.98 11.46 21.18
CA SER A 358 13.37 11.85 22.53
C SER A 358 14.73 11.28 22.94
N ARG A 359 15.00 10.00 22.65
CA ARG A 359 16.18 9.30 23.14
C ARG A 359 17.41 9.34 22.23
N ARG A 360 17.23 9.66 20.93
CA ARG A 360 18.31 9.61 19.94
C ARG A 360 18.47 10.89 19.15
N VAL A 361 17.39 11.34 18.47
CA VAL A 361 17.46 12.48 17.55
C VAL A 361 17.66 13.79 18.31
N THR A 362 16.84 14.07 19.32
CA THR A 362 16.97 15.30 20.11
C THR A 362 18.35 15.41 20.80
N PRO A 363 18.88 14.36 21.47
CA PRO A 363 20.20 14.45 22.08
C PRO A 363 21.34 14.78 21.11
N ILE A 364 21.39 14.16 19.92
CA ILE A 364 22.43 14.48 18.94
C ILE A 364 22.31 15.91 18.42
N ILE A 365 21.09 16.38 18.11
CA ILE A 365 20.86 17.78 17.68
C ILE A 365 21.28 18.75 18.78
N MET A 366 20.88 18.52 20.03
CA MET A 366 21.23 19.37 21.16
C MET A 366 22.73 19.40 21.45
N SER A 367 23.40 18.25 21.31
CA SER A 367 24.85 18.19 21.46
C SER A 367 25.59 19.01 20.42
N ARG A 368 25.08 19.04 19.18
CA ARG A 368 25.62 19.83 18.07
C ARG A 368 25.29 21.30 18.21
N LEU A 369 24.04 21.63 18.61
CA LEU A 369 23.61 23.01 18.89
C LEU A 369 24.48 23.69 19.97
N ASN A 370 24.88 22.95 21.00
CA ASN A 370 25.74 23.50 22.06
C ASN A 370 27.07 24.10 21.53
N ASN A 371 27.52 23.62 20.37
CA ASN A 371 28.76 24.09 19.73
C ASN A 371 28.53 24.71 18.35
N ALA A 372 27.28 24.97 17.97
CA ALA A 372 26.92 25.54 16.68
C ALA A 372 27.35 27.02 16.57
N ASP A 373 27.45 27.53 15.35
CA ASP A 373 27.74 28.94 15.12
C ASP A 373 26.60 29.86 15.60
N ASP A 374 26.93 31.13 15.78
CA ASP A 374 26.01 32.12 16.30
C ASP A 374 24.77 32.34 15.45
N ALA A 375 24.90 32.19 14.11
CA ALA A 375 23.76 32.34 13.20
C ALA A 375 22.78 31.17 13.34
N LEU A 376 23.27 29.93 13.46
CA LEU A 376 22.43 28.77 13.69
C LEU A 376 21.70 28.84 15.04
N LEU A 377 22.37 29.30 16.08
CA LEU A 377 21.77 29.49 17.41
C LEU A 377 20.69 30.59 17.43
N ALA A 378 20.92 31.69 16.71
CA ALA A 378 19.90 32.72 16.52
C ALA A 378 18.71 32.23 15.68
N ASP A 379 18.96 31.46 14.64
CA ASP A 379 17.91 30.80 13.82
C ASP A 379 17.07 29.82 14.65
N TYR A 380 17.71 29.05 15.55
CA TYR A 380 17.01 28.17 16.47
C TYR A 380 16.11 28.96 17.45
N ALA A 381 16.59 30.06 18.00
CA ALA A 381 15.78 30.92 18.85
C ALA A 381 14.54 31.49 18.11
N ARG A 382 14.69 31.90 16.85
CA ARG A 382 13.56 32.32 16.00
C ARG A 382 12.57 31.21 15.76
N LEU A 383 13.07 30.02 15.45
CA LEU A 383 12.22 28.85 15.21
C LEU A 383 11.39 28.50 16.45
N MET A 384 12.02 28.48 17.63
CA MET A 384 11.30 28.20 18.89
C MET A 384 10.20 29.23 19.16
N ALA A 385 10.48 30.54 18.98
CA ALA A 385 9.49 31.57 19.12
C ALA A 385 8.28 31.36 18.20
N ASP A 386 8.54 31.04 16.91
CA ASP A 386 7.50 30.83 15.90
C ASP A 386 6.68 29.59 16.21
N GLN A 387 7.30 28.51 16.69
CA GLN A 387 6.59 27.28 17.08
C GLN A 387 5.71 27.48 18.29
N TYR A 388 6.21 28.14 19.35
CA TYR A 388 5.39 28.44 20.54
C TYR A 388 4.22 29.37 20.21
N GLU A 389 4.42 30.37 19.37
CA GLU A 389 3.36 31.25 18.91
C GLU A 389 2.28 30.51 18.13
N ALA A 390 2.68 29.66 17.19
CA ALA A 390 1.76 28.84 16.42
C ALA A 390 0.94 27.88 17.30
N LEU A 391 1.59 27.17 18.23
CA LEU A 391 0.92 26.27 19.15
C LEU A 391 0.03 27.02 20.15
N GLY A 392 0.47 28.20 20.65
CA GLY A 392 -0.33 29.03 21.53
C GLY A 392 -1.59 29.59 20.89
N GLY A 393 -1.56 29.77 19.55
CA GLY A 393 -2.74 30.14 18.75
C GLY A 393 -3.74 29.01 18.58
N LEU A 394 -3.30 27.75 18.72
CA LEU A 394 -4.16 26.56 18.63
C LEU A 394 -4.71 26.17 20.01
N ASP A 395 -3.82 25.98 20.99
CA ASP A 395 -4.16 25.63 22.38
C ASP A 395 -3.01 25.98 23.32
N VAL A 396 -3.32 26.74 24.37
CA VAL A 396 -2.32 27.22 25.35
C VAL A 396 -1.71 26.07 26.16
N THR A 397 -2.47 24.99 26.42
CA THR A 397 -1.99 23.81 27.15
C THR A 397 -0.95 23.07 26.34
N THR A 398 -1.20 22.93 25.06
CA THR A 398 -0.27 22.29 24.11
C THR A 398 1.02 23.10 23.98
N CYS A 399 0.91 24.42 23.85
CA CYS A 399 2.07 25.31 23.84
C CYS A 399 2.90 25.22 25.13
N TYR A 400 2.24 25.27 26.29
CA TYR A 400 2.93 25.09 27.57
C TYR A 400 3.66 23.76 27.65
N ARG A 401 3.00 22.65 27.32
CA ARG A 401 3.62 21.32 27.34
C ARG A 401 4.85 21.26 26.44
N TYR A 402 4.74 21.79 25.24
CA TYR A 402 5.83 21.85 24.29
C TYR A 402 7.02 22.66 24.81
N ALA A 403 6.76 23.86 25.36
CA ALA A 403 7.79 24.75 25.83
C ALA A 403 8.42 24.31 27.17
N ALA A 404 7.65 23.71 28.06
CA ALA A 404 8.08 23.32 29.40
C ALA A 404 8.60 21.88 29.50
N LEU A 405 7.99 20.95 28.78
CA LEU A 405 8.25 19.50 28.89
C LEU A 405 8.96 18.91 27.65
N GLY A 406 8.99 19.65 26.56
CA GLY A 406 9.58 19.23 25.29
C GLY A 406 8.55 18.70 24.29
N ALA A 407 9.01 18.50 23.07
CA ALA A 407 8.20 18.10 21.93
C ALA A 407 7.95 16.57 21.90
N ASP A 408 6.71 16.18 21.73
CA ASP A 408 6.33 14.86 21.23
C ASP A 408 5.94 14.94 19.74
N THR A 409 5.87 13.78 19.08
CA THR A 409 5.55 13.72 17.64
C THR A 409 4.12 14.22 17.34
N ALA A 410 3.16 13.99 18.25
CA ALA A 410 1.79 14.48 18.10
C ALA A 410 1.75 16.01 18.09
N THR A 411 2.42 16.64 19.04
CA THR A 411 2.50 18.10 19.12
C THR A 411 3.23 18.72 17.92
N VAL A 412 4.31 18.07 17.46
CA VAL A 412 5.03 18.53 16.26
C VAL A 412 4.16 18.45 15.00
N ASN A 413 3.33 17.42 14.89
CA ASN A 413 2.39 17.28 13.76
C ASN A 413 1.29 18.34 13.76
N MET A 414 1.00 18.99 14.89
CA MET A 414 0.07 20.13 14.97
C MET A 414 0.67 21.43 14.43
N LEU A 415 2.00 21.52 14.33
CA LEU A 415 2.67 22.69 13.75
C LEU A 415 2.33 22.84 12.26
N PRO A 416 2.22 24.09 11.75
CA PRO A 416 2.10 24.37 10.34
C PRO A 416 3.20 23.66 9.52
N PRO A 417 2.90 23.12 8.31
CA PRO A 417 3.89 22.44 7.49
C PRO A 417 5.18 23.22 7.25
N ALA A 418 5.08 24.53 7.07
CA ALA A 418 6.24 25.41 6.86
C ALA A 418 7.17 25.46 8.09
N LEU A 419 6.63 25.41 9.31
CA LEU A 419 7.45 25.40 10.53
C LEU A 419 8.12 24.04 10.73
N ARG A 420 7.43 22.94 10.41
CA ARG A 420 8.02 21.60 10.44
C ARG A 420 9.17 21.47 9.44
N GLN A 421 9.00 22.02 8.24
CA GLN A 421 10.06 22.04 7.23
C GLN A 421 11.26 22.86 7.70
N ARG A 422 11.03 24.05 8.28
CA ARG A 422 12.11 24.88 8.87
C ARG A 422 12.87 24.17 9.99
N GLU A 423 12.16 23.41 10.86
CA GLU A 423 12.81 22.60 11.90
C GLU A 423 13.71 21.53 11.28
N MET A 424 13.23 20.87 10.24
CA MET A 424 13.99 19.85 9.50
C MET A 424 15.25 20.44 8.86
N ASP A 425 15.11 21.55 8.14
CA ASP A 425 16.20 22.23 7.45
C ASP A 425 17.26 22.74 8.45
N LEU A 426 16.82 23.33 9.57
CA LEU A 426 17.71 23.78 10.62
C LEU A 426 18.46 22.61 11.28
N SER A 427 17.77 21.51 11.56
CA SER A 427 18.36 20.29 12.14
C SER A 427 19.46 19.72 11.21
N GLN A 428 19.22 19.69 9.91
CA GLN A 428 20.23 19.25 8.92
C GLN A 428 21.44 20.18 8.91
N ARG A 429 21.24 21.50 8.92
CA ARG A 429 22.33 22.49 8.97
C ARG A 429 23.16 22.34 10.24
N VAL A 430 22.52 22.10 11.38
CA VAL A 430 23.18 21.88 12.68
C VAL A 430 24.02 20.59 12.65
N LEU A 431 23.48 19.49 12.11
CA LEU A 431 24.19 18.23 12.00
C LEU A 431 25.38 18.33 11.03
N GLY A 432 25.24 19.07 9.94
CA GLY A 432 26.30 19.31 8.95
C GLY A 432 27.33 20.36 9.34
N SER A 433 27.11 21.10 10.45
CA SER A 433 28.05 22.15 10.86
C SER A 433 29.33 21.55 11.44
N THR A 434 30.46 22.00 10.90
CA THR A 434 31.82 21.67 11.39
C THR A 434 32.37 22.73 12.33
N VAL A 435 31.68 23.86 12.50
CA VAL A 435 32.11 24.98 13.34
C VAL A 435 31.99 24.57 14.81
N LYS A 436 33.09 24.75 15.56
CA LYS A 436 33.13 24.56 17.01
C LYS A 436 33.22 25.92 17.70
N ARG A 437 32.10 26.36 18.23
CA ARG A 437 32.05 27.58 19.03
C ARG A 437 32.73 27.37 20.39
N PRO A 438 33.56 28.31 20.88
CA PRO A 438 34.05 28.24 22.25
C PRO A 438 32.88 28.38 23.25
N LYS A 439 32.98 27.69 24.39
CA LYS A 439 31.94 27.77 25.44
C LYS A 439 31.82 29.21 25.96
N SER A 440 30.59 29.69 26.09
CA SER A 440 30.32 31.01 26.66
C SER A 440 30.62 31.01 28.16
N SER A 441 31.38 32.00 28.63
CA SER A 441 31.64 32.15 30.05
C SER A 441 30.44 32.80 30.75
N PRO A 442 30.19 32.51 32.07
CA PRO A 442 29.15 33.17 32.82
C PRO A 442 29.28 34.71 32.83
N GLU A 443 30.51 35.22 32.85
CA GLU A 443 30.76 36.69 32.86
C GLU A 443 30.24 37.35 31.57
N ARG A 444 30.34 36.69 30.44
CA ARG A 444 29.81 37.21 29.16
C ARG A 444 28.28 37.13 29.09
N VAL A 445 27.69 36.13 29.67
CA VAL A 445 26.24 35.83 29.52
C VAL A 445 25.40 36.59 30.52
N GLN A 446 25.88 36.80 31.76
CA GLN A 446 25.12 37.49 32.80
C GLN A 446 24.63 38.89 32.42
N PRO A 447 25.43 39.80 31.84
CA PRO A 447 24.94 41.10 31.40
C PRO A 447 23.80 41.01 30.38
N ILE A 448 23.90 40.05 29.45
CA ILE A 448 22.89 39.83 28.41
C ILE A 448 21.59 39.32 29.04
N TYR A 449 21.66 38.36 29.97
CA TYR A 449 20.48 37.89 30.72
C TYR A 449 19.81 39.01 31.51
N ARG A 450 20.58 39.92 32.13
CA ARG A 450 20.03 41.08 32.83
C ARG A 450 19.22 41.93 31.86
N THR A 451 19.79 42.31 30.73
CA THR A 451 19.09 43.10 29.70
C THR A 451 17.83 42.42 29.20
N ILE A 452 17.85 41.08 28.93
CA ILE A 452 16.66 40.32 28.55
C ILE A 452 15.61 40.37 29.67
N SER A 453 16.02 40.11 30.92
CA SER A 453 15.12 40.10 32.07
C SER A 453 14.48 41.47 32.29
N GLU A 454 15.27 42.56 32.26
CA GLU A 454 14.76 43.94 32.40
C GLU A 454 13.74 44.26 31.31
N LYS A 455 13.96 43.87 30.07
CA LYS A 455 13.02 44.05 28.96
C LYS A 455 11.72 43.28 29.17
N LEU A 456 11.80 42.01 29.60
CA LEU A 456 10.63 41.20 29.88
C LEU A 456 9.86 41.69 31.10
N VAL A 457 10.55 42.11 32.17
CA VAL A 457 9.93 42.70 33.38
C VAL A 457 9.22 44.00 33.05
N ALA A 458 9.83 44.87 32.22
CA ALA A 458 9.19 46.10 31.78
C ALA A 458 7.90 45.85 30.99
N GLN A 459 7.84 44.78 30.21
CA GLN A 459 6.69 44.46 29.36
C GLN A 459 5.61 43.65 30.08
N TYR A 460 5.96 42.72 30.96
CA TYR A 460 5.04 41.74 31.56
C TYR A 460 4.94 41.81 33.08
N GLY A 461 5.82 42.55 33.72
CA GLY A 461 5.91 42.65 35.18
C GLY A 461 6.74 41.51 35.81
N ALA A 462 7.39 41.81 36.95
CA ALA A 462 8.31 40.90 37.61
C ALA A 462 7.65 39.60 38.09
N GLN A 463 6.39 39.64 38.49
CA GLN A 463 5.63 38.48 38.98
C GLN A 463 5.42 37.46 37.84
N GLN A 464 5.04 37.95 36.68
CA GLN A 464 4.81 37.07 35.50
C GLN A 464 6.12 36.45 35.02
N VAL A 465 7.20 37.22 34.91
CA VAL A 465 8.51 36.72 34.43
C VAL A 465 9.06 35.59 35.30
N ARG A 466 8.68 35.52 36.58
CA ARG A 466 9.07 34.40 37.48
C ARG A 466 8.53 33.05 37.02
N LEU A 467 7.46 32.99 36.22
CA LEU A 467 6.95 31.73 35.66
C LEU A 467 8.01 31.02 34.81
N LEU A 468 8.94 31.73 34.18
CA LEU A 468 10.03 31.15 33.39
C LEU A 468 11.10 30.45 34.25
N ALA A 469 11.17 30.73 35.56
CA ALA A 469 12.19 30.21 36.46
C ALA A 469 11.96 28.73 36.81
N ASP A 470 10.72 28.27 36.88
CA ASP A 470 10.38 26.87 37.19
C ASP A 470 9.17 26.43 36.34
N PRO A 471 9.43 26.05 35.09
CA PRO A 471 8.37 25.63 34.17
C PRO A 471 7.47 24.51 34.70
N ALA A 472 8.04 23.56 35.47
CA ALA A 472 7.31 22.40 35.98
C ALA A 472 6.26 22.74 37.05
N LYS A 473 6.36 23.93 37.69
CA LYS A 473 5.46 24.37 38.75
C LYS A 473 4.41 25.39 38.29
N VAL A 474 4.32 25.68 37.00
CA VAL A 474 3.34 26.64 36.47
C VAL A 474 1.93 26.05 36.62
N PRO A 475 1.00 26.71 37.29
CA PRO A 475 -0.37 26.21 37.44
C PRO A 475 -1.15 26.34 36.12
N PRO A 476 -2.15 25.47 35.86
CA PRO A 476 -2.89 25.48 34.59
C PRO A 476 -3.49 26.82 34.18
N ILE A 477 -3.93 27.62 35.13
CA ILE A 477 -4.48 28.96 34.87
C ILE A 477 -3.44 29.91 34.25
N GLU A 478 -2.15 29.66 34.44
CA GLU A 478 -1.05 30.50 33.97
C GLU A 478 -0.40 29.98 32.68
N TYR A 479 -0.87 28.86 32.10
CA TYR A 479 -0.27 28.28 30.88
C TYR A 479 -0.25 29.28 29.73
N GLY A 480 -1.31 30.06 29.54
CA GLY A 480 -1.38 31.11 28.51
C GLY A 480 -0.34 32.22 28.72
N ASN A 481 -0.13 32.65 29.98
CA ASN A 481 0.87 33.65 30.31
C ASN A 481 2.29 33.09 30.14
N TYR A 482 2.54 31.85 30.59
CA TYR A 482 3.82 31.19 30.38
C TYR A 482 4.16 31.11 28.89
N CYS A 483 3.20 30.72 28.05
CA CYS A 483 3.38 30.62 26.61
C CYS A 483 3.77 31.96 25.97
N LYS A 484 3.06 33.02 26.29
CA LYS A 484 3.39 34.39 25.85
C LYS A 484 4.79 34.82 26.26
N LEU A 485 5.19 34.49 27.49
CA LEU A 485 6.52 34.78 28.01
C LEU A 485 7.61 33.97 27.30
N ALA A 486 7.36 32.70 27.01
CA ALA A 486 8.28 31.86 26.25
C ALA A 486 8.49 32.41 24.83
N VAL A 487 7.43 32.80 24.14
CA VAL A 487 7.52 33.48 22.82
C VAL A 487 8.34 34.77 22.95
N ALA A 488 8.02 35.63 23.95
CA ALA A 488 8.72 36.90 24.14
C ALA A 488 10.21 36.73 24.48
N LEU A 489 10.55 35.73 25.29
CA LEU A 489 11.93 35.36 25.60
C LEU A 489 12.71 35.03 24.35
N PHE A 490 12.21 34.06 23.56
CA PHE A 490 12.90 33.61 22.37
C PHE A 490 12.92 34.67 21.25
N ARG A 491 11.88 35.50 21.11
CA ARG A 491 11.88 36.67 20.23
C ARG A 491 12.94 37.71 20.67
N THR A 492 13.08 37.93 21.96
CA THR A 492 14.08 38.87 22.51
C THR A 492 15.50 38.33 22.22
N ILE A 493 15.76 37.04 22.45
CA ILE A 493 17.04 36.41 22.15
C ILE A 493 17.34 36.50 20.65
N ALA A 494 16.40 36.16 19.80
CA ALA A 494 16.54 36.19 18.34
C ALA A 494 16.75 37.59 17.76
N GLY A 495 16.37 38.63 18.48
CA GLY A 495 16.58 40.03 18.14
C GLY A 495 17.92 40.62 18.61
N LEU A 496 18.72 39.87 19.36
CA LEU A 496 20.06 40.27 19.75
C LEU A 496 21.05 40.18 18.57
N PRO A 497 22.20 40.86 18.63
CA PRO A 497 23.31 40.57 17.72
C PRO A 497 23.64 39.07 17.73
N PRO A 498 23.98 38.43 16.57
CA PRO A 498 24.16 36.99 16.49
C PRO A 498 25.11 36.40 17.55
N GLU A 499 26.21 37.10 17.86
CA GLU A 499 27.17 36.66 18.88
C GLU A 499 26.52 36.59 20.29
N GLN A 500 25.73 37.60 20.66
CA GLN A 500 25.04 37.62 21.96
C GLN A 500 23.92 36.58 22.03
N ALA A 501 23.16 36.43 20.94
CA ALA A 501 22.16 35.36 20.83
C ALA A 501 22.80 33.97 20.96
N GLY A 502 23.94 33.77 20.31
CA GLY A 502 24.73 32.56 20.40
C GLY A 502 25.26 32.29 21.80
N ASP A 503 25.76 33.32 22.53
CA ASP A 503 26.21 33.19 23.91
C ASP A 503 25.09 32.74 24.85
N VAL A 504 23.91 33.35 24.75
CA VAL A 504 22.73 32.99 25.56
C VAL A 504 22.28 31.57 25.24
N MET A 505 22.08 31.24 23.98
CA MET A 505 21.56 29.92 23.58
C MET A 505 22.52 28.79 23.92
N SER A 506 23.84 28.95 23.69
CA SER A 506 24.85 27.97 24.09
C SER A 506 24.87 27.74 25.61
N HIS A 507 24.67 28.80 26.41
CA HIS A 507 24.60 28.66 27.85
C HIS A 507 23.32 27.94 28.32
N VAL A 508 22.17 28.22 27.69
CA VAL A 508 20.90 27.48 27.93
C VAL A 508 21.09 25.98 27.67
N PHE A 509 21.68 25.60 26.55
CA PHE A 509 21.90 24.18 26.25
C PHE A 509 22.90 23.49 27.19
N ALA A 510 23.95 24.22 27.61
CA ALA A 510 24.93 23.68 28.55
C ALA A 510 24.34 23.41 29.95
N THR A 511 23.37 24.21 30.37
CA THR A 511 22.71 24.08 31.69
C THR A 511 21.61 23.03 31.67
N THR A 512 20.79 22.96 30.64
CA THR A 512 19.74 21.95 30.48
C THR A 512 20.30 20.52 30.29
N GLY A 513 21.47 20.36 29.68
CA GLY A 513 22.13 19.07 29.52
C GLY A 513 22.72 18.46 30.80
N ARG A 514 22.80 19.22 31.89
CA ARG A 514 23.32 18.75 33.19
C ARG A 514 22.25 18.25 34.18
N GLN A 515 20.97 18.46 33.86
CA GLN A 515 19.86 18.09 34.75
C GLN A 515 19.17 16.75 34.40
N LYS A 516 19.73 15.95 33.51
CA LYS A 516 19.20 14.60 33.16
C LYS A 516 20.16 13.50 33.54
#